data_592f1ace35e68cefc76d19ef0fbea06c
#
_entry.id   592f1ace35e68cefc76d19ef0fbea06c
#
_cell.length_a   1.000
_cell.length_b   1.000
_cell.length_c   1.000
_cell.angle_alpha   90.00
_cell.angle_beta   90.00
_cell.angle_gamma   90.00
#
_symmetry.space_group_name_H-M   'P 1'
#
loop_
_entity.id
_entity.type
_entity.pdbx_description
1 polymer ?
#
loop_
_entity_poly.entity_id
_entity_poly.type
_entity_poly.pdbx_seq_one_letter_code
_entity_poly.pdbx_strand_id
1 'polypeptide(L)'
;MESITLQSVIYQIDGQPYEGRLAYDSSRADPLPGLLMAPNWMGISTGAEEIAKSVAEQGYVVLIADLYGQGVRPSNADEAGAAMMPLKNDRALLRKRMWAAYDNLRTTSF
;
A
#
# COMPACT_ATOMS: atom_id res chain seq x y z
N MET A 1 -1.09 9.07 -18.42
CA MET A 1 -1.83 7.86 -18.09
C MET A 1 -1.06 6.63 -18.43
N GLU A 2 -0.65 6.49 -19.67
CA GLU A 2 0.06 5.30 -20.13
C GLU A 2 1.39 5.09 -19.43
N SER A 3 1.98 6.16 -18.91
CA SER A 3 3.24 6.09 -18.19
C SER A 3 3.07 5.76 -16.70
N ILE A 4 1.85 5.67 -16.20
CA ILE A 4 1.63 5.29 -14.81
C ILE A 4 1.92 3.81 -14.64
N THR A 5 2.85 3.51 -13.75
CA THR A 5 3.28 2.15 -13.44
C THR A 5 2.75 1.76 -12.08
N LEU A 6 2.27 0.52 -11.98
CA LEU A 6 1.82 -0.06 -10.72
C LEU A 6 2.63 -1.33 -10.51
N GLN A 7 3.42 -1.37 -9.44
CA GLN A 7 4.27 -2.53 -9.16
C GLN A 7 4.12 -3.00 -7.73
N SER A 8 4.34 -4.29 -7.53
CA SER A 8 4.33 -4.88 -6.20
C SER A 8 5.64 -4.58 -5.48
N VAL A 9 5.55 -4.25 -4.21
CA VAL A 9 6.70 -4.02 -3.35
C VAL A 9 6.57 -4.95 -2.15
N ILE A 10 7.52 -5.87 -2.01
CA ILE A 10 7.49 -6.86 -0.93
C ILE A 10 8.43 -6.42 0.18
N TYR A 11 7.95 -6.41 1.40
CA TYR A 11 8.74 -6.08 2.58
C TYR A 11 8.39 -7.02 3.73
N GLN A 12 9.27 -7.10 4.71
CA GLN A 12 9.13 -8.03 5.82
C GLN A 12 8.77 -7.30 7.10
N ILE A 13 7.86 -7.89 7.89
CA ILE A 13 7.57 -7.45 9.25
C ILE A 13 7.66 -8.70 10.11
N ASP A 14 8.61 -8.74 11.05
CA ASP A 14 8.84 -9.88 11.94
C ASP A 14 8.99 -11.20 11.16
N GLY A 15 9.65 -11.15 10.00
CA GLY A 15 9.88 -12.34 9.18
C GLY A 15 8.70 -12.75 8.30
N GLN A 16 7.60 -12.04 8.34
CA GLN A 16 6.43 -12.32 7.51
C GLN A 16 6.38 -11.37 6.32
N PRO A 17 6.08 -11.87 5.10
CA PRO A 17 6.05 -11.01 3.93
C PRO A 17 4.76 -10.21 3.83
N TYR A 18 4.91 -8.95 3.42
CA TYR A 18 3.80 -8.06 3.09
C TYR A 18 4.02 -7.53 1.69
N GLU A 19 2.96 -7.31 0.97
CA GLU A 19 3.05 -6.87 -0.42
C GLU A 19 2.21 -5.62 -0.62
N GLY A 20 2.87 -4.45 -0.63
CA GLY A 20 2.25 -3.19 -1.00
C GLY A 20 2.24 -3.01 -2.50
N ARG A 21 1.55 -1.96 -2.97
CA ARG A 21 1.52 -1.60 -4.39
C ARG A 21 2.01 -0.18 -4.54
N LEU A 22 2.96 0.02 -5.42
CA LEU A 22 3.56 1.32 -5.69
C LEU A 22 3.08 1.85 -7.03
N ALA A 23 2.50 3.04 -7.03
CA ALA A 23 2.04 3.70 -8.26
C ALA A 23 2.88 4.96 -8.49
N TYR A 24 3.39 5.12 -9.69
CA TYR A 24 4.19 6.29 -10.05
C TYR A 24 4.19 6.50 -11.56
N ASP A 25 4.54 7.71 -11.97
CA ASP A 25 4.65 8.06 -13.39
C ASP A 25 6.10 7.85 -13.83
N SER A 26 6.33 6.77 -14.59
CA SER A 26 7.67 6.38 -15.03
C SER A 26 8.29 7.36 -16.05
N SER A 27 7.50 8.28 -16.60
CA SER A 27 8.01 9.27 -17.54
C SER A 27 8.65 10.47 -16.84
N ARG A 28 8.48 10.63 -15.54
CA ARG A 28 9.05 11.75 -14.80
C ARG A 28 10.46 11.43 -14.35
N ALA A 29 11.37 12.38 -14.59
CA ALA A 29 12.78 12.21 -14.25
C ALA A 29 13.15 12.80 -12.90
N ASP A 30 12.39 13.80 -12.44
CA ASP A 30 12.66 14.49 -11.18
C ASP A 30 12.18 13.67 -9.99
N PRO A 31 12.84 13.79 -8.82
CA PRO A 31 12.30 13.20 -7.60
C PRO A 31 10.89 13.72 -7.29
N LEU A 32 10.00 12.84 -6.90
CA LEU A 32 8.62 13.16 -6.60
C LEU A 32 8.31 12.95 -5.12
N PRO A 33 7.41 13.75 -4.55
CA PRO A 33 7.00 13.51 -3.17
C PRO A 33 6.30 12.17 -3.03
N GLY A 34 6.60 11.48 -1.95
CA GLY A 34 5.98 10.20 -1.63
C GLY A 34 4.71 10.40 -0.82
N LEU A 35 3.74 9.54 -1.07
CA LEU A 35 2.47 9.55 -0.35
C LEU A 35 2.14 8.13 0.08
N LEU A 36 1.95 7.94 1.37
CA LEU A 36 1.54 6.65 1.91
C LEU A 36 0.03 6.60 1.96
N MET A 37 -0.55 5.59 1.32
CA MET A 37 -1.99 5.41 1.26
C MET A 37 -2.38 4.19 2.08
N ALA A 38 -3.27 4.38 3.05
CA ALA A 38 -3.86 3.27 3.79
C ALA A 38 -5.12 2.82 3.05
N PRO A 39 -5.23 1.53 2.72
CA PRO A 39 -6.45 1.04 2.09
C PRO A 39 -7.59 0.96 3.11
N ASN A 40 -8.81 0.79 2.62
CA ASN A 40 -9.93 0.54 3.50
C ASN A 40 -9.89 -0.91 3.99
N TRP A 41 -10.95 -1.37 4.69
CA TRP A 41 -10.98 -2.70 5.29
C TRP A 41 -10.92 -3.85 4.28
N MET A 42 -11.21 -3.57 3.00
CA MET A 42 -11.05 -4.57 1.93
C MET A 42 -9.57 -4.80 1.57
N GLY A 43 -8.66 -4.02 2.13
CA GLY A 43 -7.25 -4.13 1.82
C GLY A 43 -6.90 -3.56 0.45
N ILE A 44 -5.82 -4.05 -0.13
CA ILE A 44 -5.41 -3.60 -1.45
C ILE A 44 -6.33 -4.24 -2.48
N SER A 45 -7.11 -3.40 -3.15
CA SER A 45 -8.13 -3.82 -4.11
C SER A 45 -7.95 -3.04 -5.41
N THR A 46 -8.68 -3.45 -6.45
CA THR A 46 -8.68 -2.69 -7.72
C THR A 46 -9.09 -1.25 -7.49
N GLY A 47 -10.09 -1.01 -6.63
CA GLY A 47 -10.51 0.36 -6.30
C GLY A 47 -9.40 1.18 -5.67
N ALA A 48 -8.66 0.59 -4.72
CA ALA A 48 -7.53 1.27 -4.10
C ALA A 48 -6.44 1.57 -5.13
N GLU A 49 -6.16 0.62 -6.02
CA GLU A 49 -5.17 0.81 -7.08
C GLU A 49 -5.55 1.92 -8.05
N GLU A 50 -6.83 2.03 -8.40
CA GLU A 50 -7.30 3.09 -9.28
C GLU A 50 -7.14 4.47 -8.62
N ILE A 51 -7.42 4.58 -7.33
CA ILE A 51 -7.21 5.82 -6.59
C ILE A 51 -5.73 6.17 -6.57
N ALA A 52 -4.86 5.20 -6.29
CA ALA A 52 -3.42 5.43 -6.25
C ALA A 52 -2.89 5.90 -7.60
N LYS A 53 -3.37 5.32 -8.70
CA LYS A 53 -2.97 5.75 -10.04
C LYS A 53 -3.41 7.18 -10.33
N SER A 54 -4.62 7.55 -9.92
CA SER A 54 -5.11 8.92 -10.10
C SER A 54 -4.24 9.93 -9.35
N VAL A 55 -3.82 9.58 -8.13
CA VAL A 55 -2.94 10.46 -7.34
C VAL A 55 -1.55 10.51 -7.96
N ALA A 56 -1.04 9.40 -8.47
CA ALA A 56 0.27 9.37 -9.13
C ALA A 56 0.30 10.26 -10.37
N GLU A 57 -0.81 10.38 -11.08
CA GLU A 57 -0.92 11.29 -12.23
C GLU A 57 -0.69 12.75 -11.85
N GLN A 58 -0.95 13.09 -10.58
CA GLN A 58 -0.75 14.45 -10.06
C GLN A 58 0.70 14.74 -9.70
N GLY A 59 1.60 13.77 -9.80
CA GLY A 59 3.02 13.96 -9.54
C GLY A 59 3.49 13.40 -8.21
N TYR A 60 2.85 12.34 -7.72
CA TYR A 60 3.23 11.67 -6.48
C TYR A 60 3.71 10.25 -6.74
N VAL A 61 4.59 9.76 -5.87
CA VAL A 61 4.87 8.33 -5.77
C VAL A 61 3.98 7.83 -4.64
N VAL A 62 3.05 6.93 -4.95
CA VAL A 62 2.04 6.47 -3.99
C VAL A 62 2.31 5.02 -3.62
N LEU A 63 2.52 4.76 -2.33
CA LEU A 63 2.60 3.38 -1.83
C LEU A 63 1.31 3.06 -1.09
N ILE A 64 0.60 2.04 -1.55
CA ILE A 64 -0.55 1.49 -0.83
C ILE A 64 0.01 0.50 0.18
N ALA A 65 -0.20 0.77 1.47
CA ALA A 65 0.29 -0.09 2.53
C ALA A 65 -0.47 -1.41 2.53
N ASP A 66 0.25 -2.52 2.70
CA ASP A 66 -0.36 -3.81 2.95
C ASP A 66 -0.46 -3.99 4.47
N LEU A 67 -1.67 -3.97 4.98
CA LEU A 67 -1.92 -4.08 6.42
C LEU A 67 -2.27 -5.50 6.84
N TYR A 68 -2.49 -6.42 5.89
CA TYR A 68 -2.97 -7.76 6.19
C TYR A 68 -1.97 -8.87 5.92
N GLY A 69 -1.04 -8.66 5.01
CA GLY A 69 -0.05 -9.66 4.64
C GLY A 69 -0.14 -10.04 3.17
N GLN A 70 0.95 -10.57 2.65
CA GLN A 70 1.03 -10.95 1.25
C GLN A 70 -0.04 -12.03 0.94
N GLY A 71 -0.81 -11.79 -0.10
CA GLY A 71 -1.85 -12.72 -0.52
C GLY A 71 -3.18 -12.58 0.22
N VAL A 72 -3.25 -11.76 1.27
CA VAL A 72 -4.51 -11.55 2.01
C VAL A 72 -5.27 -10.42 1.34
N ARG A 73 -6.17 -10.80 0.45
CA ARG A 73 -6.97 -9.86 -0.35
C ARG A 73 -8.45 -10.24 -0.18
N PRO A 74 -9.13 -9.68 0.85
CA PRO A 74 -10.54 -10.04 1.08
C PRO A 74 -11.39 -9.82 -0.16
N SER A 75 -12.28 -10.76 -0.44
CA SER A 75 -13.18 -10.70 -1.60
C SER A 75 -14.60 -10.37 -1.21
N ASN A 76 -14.91 -10.34 0.08
CA ASN A 76 -16.24 -10.01 0.57
C ASN A 76 -16.15 -9.41 1.99
N ALA A 77 -17.30 -8.97 2.50
CA ALA A 77 -17.36 -8.32 3.81
C ALA A 77 -16.94 -9.22 4.97
N ASP A 78 -17.29 -10.50 4.90
CA ASP A 78 -16.92 -11.44 5.95
C ASP A 78 -15.40 -11.61 6.05
N GLU A 79 -14.75 -11.79 4.90
CA GLU A 79 -13.30 -11.90 4.86
C GLU A 79 -12.61 -10.61 5.29
N ALA A 80 -13.16 -9.47 4.86
CA ALA A 80 -12.62 -8.16 5.23
C ALA A 80 -12.72 -7.96 6.74
N GLY A 81 -13.85 -8.31 7.33
CA GLY A 81 -14.05 -8.23 8.78
C GLY A 81 -13.07 -9.09 9.54
N ALA A 82 -12.86 -10.33 9.09
CA ALA A 82 -11.93 -11.25 9.73
C ALA A 82 -10.48 -10.74 9.64
N ALA A 83 -10.09 -10.11 8.52
CA ALA A 83 -8.75 -9.54 8.38
C ALA A 83 -8.57 -8.29 9.22
N MET A 84 -9.62 -7.46 9.34
CA MET A 84 -9.56 -6.19 10.06
C MET A 84 -9.55 -6.35 11.57
N MET A 85 -10.27 -7.32 12.12
CA MET A 85 -10.48 -7.44 13.56
C MET A 85 -9.20 -7.49 14.39
N PRO A 86 -8.16 -8.24 13.99
CA PRO A 86 -6.92 -8.23 14.77
C PRO A 86 -6.29 -6.85 14.87
N LEU A 87 -6.41 -6.04 13.81
CA LEU A 87 -5.86 -4.68 13.80
C LEU A 87 -6.73 -3.71 14.57
N LYS A 88 -8.05 -3.87 14.49
CA LYS A 88 -8.99 -3.04 15.25
C LYS A 88 -8.79 -3.21 16.74
N ASN A 89 -8.50 -4.44 17.17
CA ASN A 89 -8.34 -4.77 18.58
C ASN A 89 -6.91 -4.57 19.08
N ASP A 90 -5.98 -4.23 18.20
CA ASP A 90 -4.57 -4.02 18.54
C ASP A 90 -4.01 -2.84 17.75
N ARG A 91 -4.15 -1.65 18.30
CA ARG A 91 -3.70 -0.42 17.63
C ARG A 91 -2.18 -0.38 17.49
N ALA A 92 -1.46 -0.99 18.39
CA ALA A 92 0.00 -1.04 18.31
C ALA A 92 0.45 -1.87 17.10
N LEU A 93 -0.25 -2.96 16.81
CA LEU A 93 0.02 -3.79 15.65
C LEU A 93 -0.28 -3.03 14.36
N LEU A 94 -1.40 -2.31 14.30
CA LEU A 94 -1.75 -1.49 13.15
C LEU A 94 -0.68 -0.44 12.91
N ARG A 95 -0.27 0.25 13.96
CA ARG A 95 0.77 1.29 13.88
C ARG A 95 2.08 0.70 13.36
N LYS A 96 2.47 -0.46 13.87
CA LYS A 96 3.68 -1.14 13.44
C LYS A 96 3.66 -1.44 11.95
N ARG A 97 2.55 -1.92 11.44
CA ARG A 97 2.40 -2.24 10.02
C ARG A 97 2.40 -0.98 9.15
N MET A 98 1.79 0.10 9.62
CA MET A 98 1.84 1.39 8.90
C MET A 98 3.26 1.96 8.89
N TRP A 99 3.98 1.88 10.00
CA TRP A 99 5.37 2.37 10.05
C TRP A 99 6.30 1.58 9.14
N ALA A 100 6.08 0.25 9.04
CA ALA A 100 6.88 -0.58 8.12
C ALA A 100 6.67 -0.15 6.67
N ALA A 101 5.43 0.13 6.28
CA ALA A 101 5.13 0.63 4.95
C ALA A 101 5.75 2.00 4.72
N TYR A 102 5.68 2.89 5.70
CA TYR A 102 6.29 4.21 5.63
C TYR A 102 7.81 4.11 5.46
N ASP A 103 8.48 3.26 6.23
CA ASP A 103 9.91 3.06 6.10
C ASP A 103 10.28 2.55 4.72
N ASN A 104 9.48 1.66 4.15
CA ASN A 104 9.71 1.15 2.81
C ASN A 104 9.59 2.27 1.78
N LEU A 105 8.55 3.10 1.89
CA LEU A 105 8.35 4.24 0.98
C LEU A 105 9.50 5.23 1.11
N ARG A 106 9.92 5.53 2.33
CA ARG A 106 10.99 6.50 2.60
C ARG A 106 12.31 6.11 1.96
N THR A 107 12.57 4.81 1.82
CA THR A 107 13.81 4.31 1.23
C THR A 107 13.71 4.04 -0.27
N THR A 108 12.55 4.28 -0.86
CA THR A 108 12.33 4.14 -2.30
C THR A 108 13.01 5.28 -3.05
N SER A 109 13.65 4.97 -4.18
CA SER A 109 14.45 5.95 -4.92
C SER A 109 13.71 6.55 -6.12
N PHE A 110 12.49 6.95 -5.96
CA PHE A 110 11.73 7.57 -7.04
C PHE A 110 11.58 9.07 -6.92
#